data_a83e8e9fa016638788568e4e2a27fce6
#
_entry.id   a83e8e9fa016638788568e4e2a27fce6
#
_cell.length_a   1.000
_cell.length_b   1.000
_cell.length_c   1.000
_cell.angle_alpha   90.00
_cell.angle_beta   90.00
_cell.angle_gamma   90.00
#
_symmetry.space_group_name_H-M   'P 1'
#
loop_
_entity.id
_entity.type
_entity.pdbx_description
1 polymer ?
#
loop_
_entity_poly.entity_id
_entity_poly.type
_entity_poly.pdbx_seq_one_letter_code
_entity_poly.pdbx_strand_id
1 'polypeptide(L)'
;MNLNNLKAIKKLDTGFVAESIAALPDQVEQVLNEIDAIKIPEDYKEIDKIVLNGMGGSNLGARMIKSLFAGELKIPFIIEPGYVLPDFIDEKTLYIICSYSGTTEEPLSTLAAARKKGAKIIAITAGEGKDKNNLLLELIKKYDLPNYVFDPKFNPSLEPRMGLGYLVAGTLVLLNKIGALRINLAEIGAIARELKKNNSKFEPAVAAENNEAKLIAKKMFNMIPILIAGDQFEGNLHILRNQINESAKNFCAYLTVPELNHHAMEGLSHPKANRKDLLFVFFNSKLYHPRIAKRLALTKRVVNKNGIKFLEIGLKGKTKLSEAFEIYQSGLWISYYLGLLNGVDPKYVAWVNWFKKELGKE
;
A
#
# COMPACT_ATOMS: atom_id res chain seq x y z
N MET A 1 -2.77 -4.12 -26.23
CA MET A 1 -1.53 -3.40 -26.51
C MET A 1 -0.34 -4.36 -26.54
N ASN A 2 0.70 -4.13 -27.38
CA ASN A 2 1.95 -4.89 -27.32
C ASN A 2 2.87 -4.28 -26.25
N LEU A 3 3.14 -5.04 -25.17
CA LEU A 3 3.98 -4.58 -24.04
C LEU A 3 5.48 -4.51 -24.37
N ASN A 4 5.92 -4.86 -25.60
CA ASN A 4 7.28 -4.64 -26.09
C ASN A 4 7.41 -3.33 -26.87
N ASN A 5 6.30 -2.65 -27.17
CA ASN A 5 6.31 -1.37 -27.88
C ASN A 5 6.49 -0.19 -26.91
N LEU A 6 7.76 0.16 -26.64
CA LEU A 6 8.10 1.25 -25.71
C LEU A 6 7.52 2.61 -26.12
N LYS A 7 7.39 2.89 -27.44
CA LYS A 7 6.77 4.15 -27.89
C LYS A 7 5.28 4.21 -27.51
N ALA A 8 4.56 3.09 -27.67
CA ALA A 8 3.16 3.02 -27.30
C ALA A 8 2.97 3.07 -25.77
N ILE A 9 3.86 2.44 -25.00
CA ILE A 9 3.89 2.54 -23.54
C ILE A 9 4.05 4.00 -23.11
N LYS A 10 5.08 4.69 -23.61
CA LYS A 10 5.37 6.08 -23.27
C LYS A 10 4.24 7.04 -23.69
N LYS A 11 3.52 6.74 -24.79
CA LYS A 11 2.37 7.53 -25.22
C LYS A 11 1.19 7.43 -24.26
N LEU A 12 1.03 6.29 -23.58
CA LEU A 12 -0.06 6.04 -22.66
C LEU A 12 0.28 6.44 -21.21
N ASP A 13 1.53 6.25 -20.79
CA ASP A 13 2.03 6.67 -19.47
C ASP A 13 2.56 8.11 -19.54
N THR A 14 1.63 9.07 -19.63
CA THR A 14 1.98 10.50 -19.67
C THR A 14 2.27 11.07 -18.29
N GLY A 15 1.96 10.32 -17.26
CA GLY A 15 2.04 10.71 -15.86
C GLY A 15 3.25 10.21 -15.09
N PHE A 16 4.28 9.66 -15.77
CA PHE A 16 5.51 9.17 -15.14
C PHE A 16 5.30 8.10 -14.08
N VAL A 17 4.32 7.21 -14.32
CA VAL A 17 3.98 6.15 -13.35
C VAL A 17 5.09 5.10 -13.32
N ALA A 18 5.61 4.69 -14.48
CA ALA A 18 6.73 3.74 -14.54
C ALA A 18 7.97 4.25 -13.78
N GLU A 19 8.32 5.51 -13.96
CA GLU A 19 9.45 6.15 -13.26
C GLU A 19 9.22 6.19 -11.75
N SER A 20 7.99 6.50 -11.31
CA SER A 20 7.64 6.50 -9.89
C SER A 20 7.71 5.10 -9.26
N ILE A 21 7.32 4.06 -10.01
CA ILE A 21 7.46 2.65 -9.55
C ILE A 21 8.93 2.27 -9.46
N ALA A 22 9.73 2.59 -10.47
CA ALA A 22 11.16 2.30 -10.49
C ALA A 22 11.90 3.00 -9.33
N ALA A 23 11.44 4.18 -8.92
CA ALA A 23 12.02 4.97 -7.84
C ALA A 23 11.59 4.54 -6.42
N LEU A 24 10.77 3.48 -6.26
CA LEU A 24 10.39 2.94 -4.94
C LEU A 24 11.59 2.70 -4.00
N PRO A 25 12.71 2.08 -4.43
CA PRO A 25 13.89 1.93 -3.57
C PRO A 25 14.46 3.26 -3.11
N ASP A 26 14.51 4.26 -3.99
CA ASP A 26 15.08 5.57 -3.68
C ASP A 26 14.19 6.35 -2.68
N GLN A 27 12.85 6.13 -2.72
CA GLN A 27 11.93 6.64 -1.69
C GLN A 27 12.27 6.08 -0.31
N VAL A 28 12.51 4.77 -0.22
CA VAL A 28 12.87 4.10 1.05
C VAL A 28 14.24 4.57 1.55
N GLU A 29 15.24 4.66 0.66
CA GLU A 29 16.58 5.16 1.00
C GLU A 29 16.55 6.61 1.48
N GLN A 30 15.72 7.47 0.87
CA GLN A 30 15.56 8.85 1.31
C GLN A 30 15.08 8.92 2.76
N VAL A 31 14.06 8.13 3.14
CA VAL A 31 13.58 8.09 4.53
C VAL A 31 14.67 7.69 5.51
N LEU A 32 15.48 6.69 5.16
CA LEU A 32 16.58 6.24 6.01
C LEU A 32 17.66 7.31 6.18
N ASN A 33 17.91 8.11 5.14
CA ASN A 33 18.86 9.23 5.19
C ASN A 33 18.31 10.43 5.96
N GLU A 34 16.97 10.56 6.07
CA GLU A 34 16.26 11.64 6.76
C GLU A 34 15.81 11.24 8.17
N ILE A 35 16.24 10.07 8.68
CA ILE A 35 15.75 9.52 9.96
C ILE A 35 15.94 10.49 11.13
N ASP A 36 17.01 11.30 11.15
CA ASP A 36 17.29 12.25 12.22
C ASP A 36 16.41 13.50 12.15
N ALA A 37 15.76 13.75 10.99
CA ALA A 37 14.77 14.81 10.85
C ALA A 37 13.45 14.46 11.56
N ILE A 38 13.17 13.18 11.79
CA ILE A 38 11.97 12.72 12.50
C ILE A 38 12.22 12.86 14.00
N LYS A 39 11.92 14.04 14.54
CA LYS A 39 12.07 14.33 15.97
C LYS A 39 10.80 13.98 16.72
N ILE A 40 10.93 13.21 17.79
CA ILE A 40 9.84 12.77 18.66
C ILE A 40 10.12 13.29 20.07
N PRO A 41 9.22 14.07 20.69
CA PRO A 41 9.34 14.44 22.09
C PRO A 41 9.37 13.20 23.01
N GLU A 42 10.11 13.28 24.11
CA GLU A 42 10.27 12.11 25.02
C GLU A 42 8.94 11.65 25.62
N ASP A 43 8.07 12.60 25.98
CA ASP A 43 6.73 12.30 26.53
C ASP A 43 5.82 11.56 25.53
N TYR A 44 6.11 11.62 24.21
CA TYR A 44 5.42 10.83 23.18
C TYR A 44 5.69 9.31 23.25
N LYS A 45 6.62 8.88 24.08
CA LYS A 45 6.88 7.46 24.35
C LYS A 45 5.97 6.91 25.47
N GLU A 46 5.34 7.78 26.24
CA GLU A 46 4.39 7.40 27.30
C GLU A 46 2.98 7.26 26.75
N ILE A 47 2.77 6.27 25.89
CA ILE A 47 1.51 5.97 25.21
C ILE A 47 1.12 4.53 25.41
N ASP A 48 -0.17 4.22 25.34
CA ASP A 48 -0.72 2.87 25.43
C ASP A 48 -1.45 2.40 24.16
N LYS A 49 -1.63 3.30 23.20
CA LYS A 49 -2.23 3.01 21.89
C LYS A 49 -1.79 3.99 20.81
N ILE A 50 -1.83 3.54 19.57
CA ILE A 50 -1.54 4.35 18.38
C ILE A 50 -2.77 4.32 17.48
N VAL A 51 -3.21 5.47 17.01
CA VAL A 51 -4.27 5.62 16.03
C VAL A 51 -3.74 6.39 14.84
N LEU A 52 -3.89 5.84 13.65
CA LEU A 52 -3.54 6.53 12.41
C LEU A 52 -4.81 6.85 11.63
N ASN A 53 -5.03 8.14 11.36
CA ASN A 53 -6.05 8.60 10.42
C ASN A 53 -5.39 9.04 9.11
N GLY A 54 -5.87 8.47 8.02
CA GLY A 54 -5.44 8.76 6.66
C GLY A 54 -6.30 8.00 5.67
N MET A 55 -6.44 8.52 4.46
CA MET A 55 -7.29 7.97 3.42
C MET A 55 -6.49 7.44 2.23
N GLY A 56 -7.05 6.46 1.50
CA GLY A 56 -6.46 5.94 0.27
C GLY A 56 -4.99 5.58 0.43
N GLY A 57 -4.11 6.16 -0.41
CA GLY A 57 -2.66 5.94 -0.35
C GLY A 57 -2.04 6.19 1.02
N SER A 58 -2.55 7.17 1.76
CA SER A 58 -1.95 7.61 3.03
C SER A 58 -2.06 6.59 4.17
N ASN A 59 -3.03 5.68 4.18
CA ASN A 59 -3.13 4.65 5.21
C ASN A 59 -2.58 3.27 4.78
N LEU A 60 -2.23 3.12 3.51
CA LEU A 60 -1.81 1.81 2.97
C LEU A 60 -0.53 1.28 3.63
N GLY A 61 0.44 2.15 3.90
CA GLY A 61 1.66 1.78 4.61
C GLY A 61 1.37 1.26 6.02
N ALA A 62 0.49 1.94 6.74
CA ALA A 62 0.07 1.53 8.08
C ALA A 62 -0.66 0.18 8.07
N ARG A 63 -1.51 -0.09 7.07
CA ARG A 63 -2.19 -1.40 6.90
C ARG A 63 -1.19 -2.53 6.70
N MET A 64 -0.18 -2.32 5.85
CA MET A 64 0.89 -3.30 5.65
C MET A 64 1.62 -3.59 6.95
N ILE A 65 2.03 -2.56 7.68
CA ILE A 65 2.74 -2.70 8.95
C ILE A 65 1.87 -3.42 9.99
N LYS A 66 0.62 -3.00 10.15
CA LYS A 66 -0.31 -3.59 11.11
C LYS A 66 -0.48 -5.10 10.91
N SER A 67 -0.73 -5.55 9.67
CA SER A 67 -0.90 -6.98 9.39
C SER A 67 0.41 -7.75 9.53
N LEU A 68 1.51 -7.19 9.02
CA LEU A 68 2.81 -7.85 9.00
C LEU A 68 3.39 -8.06 10.40
N PHE A 69 3.20 -7.09 11.29
CA PHE A 69 3.78 -7.04 12.63
C PHE A 69 2.73 -7.20 13.75
N ALA A 70 1.57 -7.79 13.45
CA ALA A 70 0.48 -7.95 14.43
C ALA A 70 0.91 -8.60 15.75
N GLY A 71 1.83 -9.56 15.70
CA GLY A 71 2.38 -10.23 16.88
C GLY A 71 3.59 -9.56 17.55
N GLU A 72 4.08 -8.44 16.99
CA GLU A 72 5.31 -7.76 17.46
C GLU A 72 5.06 -6.32 17.90
N LEU A 73 3.92 -5.74 17.54
CA LEU A 73 3.48 -4.44 18.03
C LEU A 73 3.21 -4.56 19.54
N LYS A 74 3.90 -3.74 20.33
CA LYS A 74 3.81 -3.79 21.81
C LYS A 74 2.52 -3.18 22.36
N ILE A 75 1.90 -2.29 21.58
CA ILE A 75 0.65 -1.59 21.91
C ILE A 75 -0.29 -1.63 20.71
N PRO A 76 -1.61 -1.49 20.90
CA PRO A 76 -2.56 -1.48 19.80
C PRO A 76 -2.23 -0.43 18.73
N PHE A 77 -2.19 -0.85 17.47
CA PHE A 77 -2.08 0.03 16.31
C PHE A 77 -3.40 -0.03 15.53
N ILE A 78 -4.16 1.06 15.60
CA ILE A 78 -5.51 1.19 15.05
C ILE A 78 -5.45 2.09 13.83
N ILE A 79 -6.14 1.72 12.77
CA ILE A 79 -6.28 2.54 11.56
C ILE A 79 -7.74 2.95 11.50
N GLU A 80 -7.99 4.24 11.67
CA GLU A 80 -9.34 4.80 11.76
C GLU A 80 -9.53 5.88 10.69
N PRO A 81 -9.85 5.47 9.44
CA PRO A 81 -10.11 6.40 8.36
C PRO A 81 -11.51 6.99 8.51
N GLY A 82 -11.65 8.30 8.41
CA GLY A 82 -12.97 8.94 8.40
C GLY A 82 -13.06 10.23 9.19
N TYR A 83 -14.29 10.69 9.38
CA TYR A 83 -14.64 11.98 9.99
C TYR A 83 -14.90 11.90 11.49
N VAL A 84 -15.01 10.71 12.05
CA VAL A 84 -15.36 10.52 13.46
C VAL A 84 -14.11 10.18 14.26
N LEU A 85 -13.84 10.98 15.30
CA LEU A 85 -12.80 10.67 16.26
C LEU A 85 -13.35 9.66 17.28
N PRO A 86 -12.74 8.47 17.46
CA PRO A 86 -13.18 7.51 18.46
C PRO A 86 -13.14 8.06 19.88
N ASP A 87 -14.09 7.63 20.71
CA ASP A 87 -14.20 8.13 22.08
C ASP A 87 -13.04 7.71 23.00
N PHE A 88 -12.37 6.61 22.69
CA PHE A 88 -11.21 6.11 23.45
C PHE A 88 -9.93 6.93 23.25
N ILE A 89 -9.93 7.94 22.38
CA ILE A 89 -8.79 8.85 22.20
C ILE A 89 -8.64 9.72 23.45
N ASP A 90 -7.42 9.76 24.00
CA ASP A 90 -7.03 10.47 25.23
C ASP A 90 -5.55 10.90 25.18
N GLU A 91 -5.02 11.39 26.31
CA GLU A 91 -3.64 11.87 26.48
C GLU A 91 -2.57 10.77 26.34
N LYS A 92 -2.95 9.48 26.43
CA LYS A 92 -2.08 8.33 26.21
C LYS A 92 -2.15 7.79 24.77
N THR A 93 -2.88 8.46 23.91
CA THR A 93 -2.99 8.10 22.48
C THR A 93 -1.95 8.85 21.66
N LEU A 94 -1.15 8.11 20.88
CA LEU A 94 -0.44 8.70 19.74
C LEU A 94 -1.39 8.75 18.55
N TYR A 95 -1.76 9.95 18.12
CA TYR A 95 -2.63 10.17 16.98
C TYR A 95 -1.82 10.63 15.76
N ILE A 96 -1.67 9.73 14.77
CA ILE A 96 -0.90 10.00 13.56
C ILE A 96 -1.85 10.48 12.48
N ILE A 97 -1.67 11.74 12.03
CA ILE A 97 -2.37 12.29 10.87
C ILE A 97 -1.50 12.07 9.65
N CYS A 98 -1.98 11.25 8.73
CA CYS A 98 -1.27 10.93 7.50
C CYS A 98 -2.06 11.41 6.28
N SER A 99 -1.52 12.39 5.57
CA SER A 99 -2.08 12.87 4.30
C SER A 99 -0.95 13.22 3.34
N TYR A 100 -0.76 12.41 2.30
CA TYR A 100 0.26 12.66 1.29
C TYR A 100 0.09 14.04 0.63
N SER A 101 -1.14 14.39 0.22
CA SER A 101 -1.45 15.68 -0.39
C SER A 101 -1.54 16.83 0.62
N GLY A 102 -1.72 16.52 1.91
CA GLY A 102 -1.98 17.49 2.96
C GLY A 102 -3.34 18.18 2.90
N THR A 103 -4.22 17.77 1.97
CA THR A 103 -5.54 18.38 1.75
C THR A 103 -6.70 17.42 1.99
N THR A 104 -6.42 16.20 2.46
CA THR A 104 -7.45 15.18 2.68
C THR A 104 -8.36 15.59 3.83
N GLU A 105 -9.65 15.71 3.55
CA GLU A 105 -10.64 16.29 4.46
C GLU A 105 -10.79 15.50 5.77
N GLU A 106 -10.90 14.17 5.67
CA GLU A 106 -11.19 13.29 6.80
C GLU A 106 -10.13 13.38 7.92
N PRO A 107 -8.82 13.19 7.67
CA PRO A 107 -7.83 13.33 8.74
C PRO A 107 -7.72 14.77 9.26
N LEU A 108 -7.92 15.79 8.41
CA LEU A 108 -7.85 17.18 8.85
C LEU A 108 -9.03 17.56 9.76
N SER A 109 -10.23 17.06 9.49
CA SER A 109 -11.45 17.35 10.28
C SER A 109 -11.35 16.86 11.73
N THR A 110 -10.61 15.77 11.97
CA THR A 110 -10.47 15.16 13.30
C THR A 110 -9.37 15.77 14.16
N LEU A 111 -8.43 16.55 13.58
CA LEU A 111 -7.27 17.11 14.28
C LEU A 111 -7.63 17.94 15.52
N ALA A 112 -8.57 18.88 15.36
CA ALA A 112 -8.96 19.76 16.45
C ALA A 112 -9.56 18.98 17.64
N ALA A 113 -10.39 17.97 17.35
CA ALA A 113 -10.99 17.12 18.36
C ALA A 113 -9.95 16.24 19.07
N ALA A 114 -8.99 15.66 18.33
CA ALA A 114 -7.89 14.87 18.91
C ALA A 114 -7.02 15.72 19.85
N ARG A 115 -6.69 16.96 19.44
CA ARG A 115 -5.98 17.92 20.30
C ARG A 115 -6.76 18.26 21.56
N LYS A 116 -8.06 18.50 21.46
CA LYS A 116 -8.92 18.80 22.61
C LYS A 116 -8.97 17.66 23.64
N LYS A 117 -8.85 16.41 23.17
CA LYS A 117 -8.74 15.21 24.03
C LYS A 117 -7.32 14.99 24.60
N GLY A 118 -6.36 15.86 24.29
CA GLY A 118 -4.99 15.78 24.80
C GLY A 118 -4.10 14.77 24.06
N ALA A 119 -4.56 14.19 22.94
CA ALA A 119 -3.78 13.22 22.20
C ALA A 119 -2.43 13.79 21.74
N LYS A 120 -1.39 12.98 21.78
CA LYS A 120 -0.05 13.27 21.26
C LYS A 120 -0.08 13.11 19.73
N ILE A 121 0.10 14.22 19.01
CA ILE A 121 -0.14 14.25 17.56
C ILE A 121 1.15 14.28 16.78
N ILE A 122 1.27 13.43 15.77
CA ILE A 122 2.33 13.46 14.77
C ILE A 122 1.71 13.54 13.38
N ALA A 123 2.30 14.36 12.51
CA ALA A 123 1.87 14.50 11.13
C ALA A 123 2.86 13.85 10.15
N ILE A 124 2.33 13.16 9.13
CA ILE A 124 3.11 12.63 8.00
C ILE A 124 2.51 13.19 6.71
N THR A 125 3.30 13.92 5.92
CA THR A 125 2.85 14.53 4.66
C THR A 125 4.00 14.73 3.70
N ALA A 126 3.71 14.85 2.39
CA ALA A 126 4.69 15.38 1.45
C ALA A 126 4.87 16.88 1.67
N GLY A 127 6.07 17.37 1.42
CA GLY A 127 6.38 18.80 1.34
C GLY A 127 5.62 19.50 0.20
N GLU A 128 6.02 20.71 -0.12
CA GLU A 128 5.38 21.48 -1.20
C GLU A 128 5.51 20.73 -2.53
N GLY A 129 4.41 20.07 -2.92
CA GLY A 129 4.22 19.46 -4.23
C GLY A 129 3.54 20.44 -5.20
N LYS A 130 2.84 19.90 -6.21
CA LYS A 130 2.06 20.71 -7.16
C LYS A 130 0.96 21.55 -6.52
N ASP A 131 0.38 21.08 -5.43
CA ASP A 131 -0.66 21.81 -4.69
C ASP A 131 0.00 22.78 -3.72
N LYS A 132 -0.01 24.08 -4.08
CA LYS A 132 0.46 25.17 -3.21
C LYS A 132 -0.33 25.31 -1.90
N ASN A 133 -1.40 24.53 -1.71
CA ASN A 133 -2.32 24.61 -0.58
C ASN A 133 -2.27 23.34 0.28
N ASN A 134 -1.10 22.95 0.77
CA ASN A 134 -1.01 21.84 1.72
C ASN A 134 -1.44 22.34 3.13
N LEU A 135 -2.73 22.18 3.45
CA LEU A 135 -3.32 22.60 4.72
C LEU A 135 -2.67 21.90 5.93
N LEU A 136 -2.21 20.66 5.78
CA LEU A 136 -1.54 19.96 6.87
C LEU A 136 -0.20 20.61 7.23
N LEU A 137 0.55 21.15 6.25
CA LEU A 137 1.77 21.92 6.52
C LEU A 137 1.47 23.21 7.31
N GLU A 138 0.37 23.89 7.00
CA GLU A 138 -0.07 25.07 7.76
C GLU A 138 -0.42 24.70 9.20
N LEU A 139 -1.12 23.57 9.41
CA LEU A 139 -1.48 23.07 10.74
C LEU A 139 -0.26 22.59 11.53
N ILE A 140 0.72 21.97 10.88
CA ILE A 140 2.01 21.62 11.49
C ILE A 140 2.69 22.88 12.04
N LYS A 141 2.82 23.91 11.22
CA LYS A 141 3.43 25.19 11.64
C LYS A 141 2.62 25.88 12.74
N LYS A 142 1.28 25.96 12.58
CA LYS A 142 0.38 26.64 13.53
C LYS A 142 0.41 26.01 14.92
N TYR A 143 0.54 24.71 15.02
CA TYR A 143 0.45 23.96 16.26
C TYR A 143 1.77 23.37 16.74
N ASP A 144 2.88 23.66 16.03
CA ASP A 144 4.22 23.13 16.28
C ASP A 144 4.21 21.60 16.45
N LEU A 145 3.55 20.91 15.47
CA LEU A 145 3.38 19.46 15.56
C LEU A 145 4.67 18.72 15.18
N PRO A 146 5.10 17.73 15.99
CA PRO A 146 6.07 16.74 15.54
C PRO A 146 5.65 16.14 14.20
N ASN A 147 6.58 15.97 13.28
CA ASN A 147 6.22 15.61 11.92
C ASN A 147 7.31 14.87 11.17
N TYR A 148 6.89 14.18 10.09
CA TYR A 148 7.73 13.80 8.99
C TYR A 148 7.19 14.40 7.70
N VAL A 149 7.81 15.49 7.27
CA VAL A 149 7.55 16.16 6.00
C VAL A 149 8.67 15.79 5.05
N PHE A 150 8.36 15.04 3.99
CA PHE A 150 9.34 14.57 3.01
C PHE A 150 9.20 15.29 1.67
N ASP A 151 10.32 15.51 0.99
CA ASP A 151 10.33 15.95 -0.41
C ASP A 151 9.99 14.75 -1.32
N PRO A 152 8.89 14.80 -2.10
CA PRO A 152 8.45 13.66 -2.92
C PRO A 152 9.24 13.54 -4.24
N LYS A 153 10.51 13.93 -4.31
CA LYS A 153 11.35 13.98 -5.53
C LYS A 153 11.44 12.65 -6.28
N PHE A 154 11.31 11.53 -5.58
CA PHE A 154 11.30 10.18 -6.16
C PHE A 154 9.89 9.65 -6.48
N ASN A 155 8.91 10.55 -6.61
CA ASN A 155 7.56 10.25 -7.09
C ASN A 155 7.14 11.28 -8.15
N PRO A 156 7.73 11.26 -9.35
CA PRO A 156 7.42 12.24 -10.40
C PRO A 156 5.95 12.21 -10.85
N SER A 157 5.23 11.11 -10.63
CA SER A 157 3.79 11.06 -10.87
C SER A 157 3.00 11.93 -9.91
N LEU A 158 3.52 12.20 -8.72
CA LEU A 158 2.89 12.87 -7.58
C LEU A 158 1.62 12.16 -7.05
N GLU A 159 1.35 10.94 -7.52
CA GLU A 159 0.22 10.16 -7.03
C GLU A 159 0.54 9.55 -5.66
N PRO A 160 -0.31 9.73 -4.63
CA PRO A 160 -0.05 9.20 -3.28
C PRO A 160 0.21 7.70 -3.25
N ARG A 161 -0.48 6.94 -4.11
CA ARG A 161 -0.32 5.48 -4.23
C ARG A 161 1.04 5.06 -4.80
N MET A 162 1.77 5.97 -5.45
CA MET A 162 3.13 5.73 -5.97
C MET A 162 4.21 6.20 -4.99
N GLY A 163 3.85 6.93 -3.94
CA GLY A 163 4.75 7.42 -2.88
C GLY A 163 4.75 6.55 -1.61
N LEU A 164 4.32 5.30 -1.70
CA LEU A 164 4.20 4.42 -0.52
C LEU A 164 5.55 4.06 0.11
N GLY A 165 6.65 4.13 -0.63
CA GLY A 165 7.99 3.96 -0.06
C GLY A 165 8.25 4.92 1.09
N TYR A 166 7.89 6.20 0.92
CA TYR A 166 7.97 7.21 1.98
C TYR A 166 7.07 6.88 3.17
N LEU A 167 5.82 6.50 2.89
CA LEU A 167 4.81 6.29 3.93
C LEU A 167 5.08 5.01 4.73
N VAL A 168 5.48 3.93 4.08
CA VAL A 168 5.84 2.67 4.77
C VAL A 168 7.10 2.87 5.60
N ALA A 169 8.19 3.34 4.98
CA ALA A 169 9.46 3.51 5.68
C ALA A 169 9.36 4.57 6.78
N GLY A 170 8.70 5.71 6.53
CA GLY A 170 8.47 6.76 7.52
C GLY A 170 7.67 6.27 8.73
N THR A 171 6.59 5.51 8.50
CA THR A 171 5.80 4.92 9.60
C THR A 171 6.62 3.88 10.38
N LEU A 172 7.39 3.02 9.70
CA LEU A 172 8.27 2.05 10.36
C LEU A 172 9.30 2.73 11.26
N VAL A 173 9.98 3.78 10.74
CA VAL A 173 10.95 4.57 11.52
C VAL A 173 10.29 5.23 12.72
N LEU A 174 9.09 5.83 12.53
CA LEU A 174 8.33 6.44 13.61
C LEU A 174 8.01 5.42 14.72
N LEU A 175 7.44 4.27 14.37
CA LEU A 175 7.09 3.21 15.32
C LEU A 175 8.31 2.67 16.07
N ASN A 176 9.47 2.60 15.39
CA ASN A 176 10.73 2.21 16.03
C ASN A 176 11.24 3.27 17.02
N LYS A 177 11.19 4.55 16.65
CA LYS A 177 11.64 5.67 17.52
C LYS A 177 10.82 5.80 18.79
N ILE A 178 9.51 5.57 18.74
CA ILE A 178 8.65 5.57 19.94
C ILE A 178 8.70 4.25 20.72
N GLY A 179 9.42 3.25 20.23
CA GLY A 179 9.59 1.96 20.89
C GLY A 179 8.37 1.02 20.77
N ALA A 180 7.35 1.36 19.97
CA ALA A 180 6.16 0.53 19.75
C ALA A 180 6.43 -0.71 18.90
N LEU A 181 7.41 -0.63 18.00
CA LEU A 181 7.86 -1.74 17.16
C LEU A 181 9.39 -1.71 17.06
N ARG A 182 10.04 -2.85 17.28
CA ARG A 182 11.50 -2.97 17.09
C ARG A 182 11.80 -3.39 15.66
N ILE A 183 12.55 -2.56 14.93
CA ILE A 183 12.90 -2.79 13.53
C ILE A 183 14.41 -2.70 13.34
N ASN A 184 14.94 -3.59 12.51
CA ASN A 184 16.32 -3.50 12.04
C ASN A 184 16.40 -2.56 10.83
N LEU A 185 16.90 -1.34 11.04
CA LEU A 185 17.03 -0.34 9.97
C LEU A 185 17.99 -0.80 8.85
N ALA A 186 19.01 -1.59 9.19
CA ALA A 186 19.91 -2.16 8.19
C ALA A 186 19.21 -3.15 7.27
N GLU A 187 18.18 -3.86 7.76
CA GLU A 187 17.31 -4.71 6.95
C GLU A 187 16.53 -3.89 5.91
N ILE A 188 15.96 -2.75 6.32
CA ILE A 188 15.23 -1.86 5.39
C ILE A 188 16.16 -1.38 4.28
N GLY A 189 17.38 -0.98 4.61
CA GLY A 189 18.39 -0.60 3.62
C GLY A 189 18.80 -1.75 2.68
N ALA A 190 18.88 -2.99 3.21
CA ALA A 190 19.12 -4.17 2.37
C ALA A 190 17.95 -4.45 1.42
N ILE A 191 16.73 -4.30 1.90
CA ILE A 191 15.51 -4.42 1.08
C ILE A 191 15.52 -3.37 -0.04
N ALA A 192 15.82 -2.11 0.24
CA ALA A 192 15.89 -1.06 -0.78
C ALA A 192 16.89 -1.43 -1.91
N ARG A 193 18.09 -1.92 -1.55
CA ARG A 193 19.08 -2.40 -2.54
C ARG A 193 18.56 -3.59 -3.37
N GLU A 194 17.83 -4.51 -2.75
CA GLU A 194 17.23 -5.65 -3.47
C GLU A 194 16.14 -5.19 -4.43
N LEU A 195 15.25 -4.29 -4.01
CA LEU A 195 14.23 -3.69 -4.86
C LEU A 195 14.85 -2.99 -6.08
N LYS A 196 15.94 -2.26 -5.88
CA LYS A 196 16.67 -1.59 -6.96
C LYS A 196 17.21 -2.59 -7.99
N LYS A 197 17.80 -3.69 -7.51
CA LYS A 197 18.26 -4.79 -8.36
C LYS A 197 17.09 -5.47 -9.10
N ASN A 198 15.93 -5.60 -8.47
CA ASN A 198 14.77 -6.25 -9.07
C ASN A 198 14.09 -5.41 -10.16
N ASN A 199 14.25 -4.07 -10.16
CA ASN A 199 13.73 -3.22 -11.22
C ASN A 199 14.20 -3.67 -12.61
N SER A 200 15.46 -4.10 -12.77
CA SER A 200 16.00 -4.62 -14.03
C SER A 200 15.25 -5.83 -14.61
N LYS A 201 14.36 -6.47 -13.83
CA LYS A 201 13.52 -7.59 -14.26
C LYS A 201 12.11 -7.15 -14.66
N PHE A 202 11.68 -5.97 -14.21
CA PHE A 202 10.30 -5.52 -14.34
C PHE A 202 10.10 -4.30 -15.23
N GLU A 203 11.15 -3.53 -15.50
CA GLU A 203 11.05 -2.28 -16.27
C GLU A 203 10.50 -2.48 -17.68
N PRO A 204 9.89 -1.43 -18.29
CA PRO A 204 9.27 -1.53 -19.62
C PRO A 204 10.19 -2.02 -20.73
N ALA A 205 11.49 -1.75 -20.62
CA ALA A 205 12.50 -2.21 -21.61
C ALA A 205 12.73 -3.72 -21.61
N VAL A 206 12.39 -4.42 -20.53
CA VAL A 206 12.53 -5.88 -20.44
C VAL A 206 11.49 -6.53 -21.35
N ALA A 207 11.92 -7.43 -22.24
CA ALA A 207 11.03 -8.13 -23.16
C ALA A 207 9.93 -8.89 -22.40
N ALA A 208 8.72 -8.93 -22.95
CA ALA A 208 7.55 -9.44 -22.24
C ALA A 208 7.68 -10.91 -21.83
N GLU A 209 8.40 -11.72 -22.59
CA GLU A 209 8.69 -13.13 -22.31
C GLU A 209 9.63 -13.32 -21.11
N ASN A 210 10.45 -12.30 -20.79
CA ASN A 210 11.41 -12.33 -19.70
C ASN A 210 10.96 -11.47 -18.49
N ASN A 211 9.77 -10.85 -18.56
CA ASN A 211 9.24 -9.96 -17.55
C ASN A 211 8.02 -10.60 -16.86
N GLU A 212 8.25 -11.13 -15.66
CA GLU A 212 7.21 -11.84 -14.89
C GLU A 212 5.96 -10.98 -14.65
N ALA A 213 6.11 -9.68 -14.38
CA ALA A 213 4.98 -8.78 -14.17
C ALA A 213 4.14 -8.61 -15.46
N LYS A 214 4.77 -8.52 -16.63
CA LYS A 214 4.06 -8.49 -17.93
C LYS A 214 3.33 -9.81 -18.20
N LEU A 215 3.95 -10.94 -17.86
CA LEU A 215 3.33 -12.27 -18.04
C LEU A 215 2.11 -12.44 -17.11
N ILE A 216 2.21 -12.02 -15.85
CA ILE A 216 1.10 -12.07 -14.91
C ILE A 216 -0.03 -11.13 -15.37
N ALA A 217 0.29 -9.90 -15.75
CA ALA A 217 -0.68 -8.94 -16.25
C ALA A 217 -1.45 -9.47 -17.47
N LYS A 218 -0.77 -10.15 -18.42
CA LYS A 218 -1.44 -10.81 -19.57
C LYS A 218 -2.43 -11.89 -19.13
N LYS A 219 -2.11 -12.65 -18.07
CA LYS A 219 -3.01 -13.69 -17.55
C LYS A 219 -4.21 -13.09 -16.80
N MET A 220 -4.03 -11.88 -16.21
CA MET A 220 -5.09 -11.14 -15.52
C MET A 220 -6.00 -10.35 -16.48
N PHE A 221 -5.54 -10.10 -17.71
CA PHE A 221 -6.28 -9.31 -18.69
C PHE A 221 -7.65 -9.95 -19.01
N ASN A 222 -8.72 -9.14 -18.97
CA ASN A 222 -10.12 -9.56 -19.10
C ASN A 222 -10.61 -10.55 -18.01
N MET A 223 -9.95 -10.57 -16.83
CA MET A 223 -10.37 -11.37 -15.69
C MET A 223 -10.66 -10.45 -14.49
N ILE A 224 -11.38 -10.98 -13.52
CA ILE A 224 -11.57 -10.36 -12.20
C ILE A 224 -10.59 -11.04 -11.23
N PRO A 225 -9.46 -10.40 -10.89
CA PRO A 225 -8.49 -10.98 -9.97
C PRO A 225 -9.03 -11.00 -8.54
N ILE A 226 -8.92 -12.16 -7.89
CA ILE A 226 -9.14 -12.34 -6.45
C ILE A 226 -7.80 -12.69 -5.82
N LEU A 227 -7.23 -11.75 -5.08
CA LEU A 227 -5.92 -11.90 -4.47
C LEU A 227 -6.01 -12.69 -3.17
N ILE A 228 -5.15 -13.68 -2.98
CA ILE A 228 -5.17 -14.58 -1.83
C ILE A 228 -3.78 -14.68 -1.20
N ALA A 229 -3.70 -14.45 0.11
CA ALA A 229 -2.51 -14.68 0.92
C ALA A 229 -2.88 -15.08 2.35
N GLY A 230 -1.89 -15.42 3.16
CA GLY A 230 -2.04 -15.50 4.61
C GLY A 230 -2.32 -14.10 5.19
N ASP A 231 -2.99 -14.05 6.34
CA ASP A 231 -3.42 -12.83 7.04
C ASP A 231 -2.28 -11.84 7.31
N GLN A 232 -1.05 -12.33 7.52
CA GLN A 232 0.13 -11.46 7.65
C GLN A 232 0.36 -10.51 6.47
N PHE A 233 -0.17 -10.81 5.28
CA PHE A 233 -0.07 -9.98 4.08
C PHE A 233 -1.39 -9.29 3.71
N GLU A 234 -2.36 -9.22 4.63
CA GLU A 234 -3.64 -8.53 4.36
C GLU A 234 -3.43 -7.11 3.86
N GLY A 235 -2.56 -6.34 4.53
CA GLY A 235 -2.23 -4.97 4.11
C GLY A 235 -1.62 -4.90 2.72
N ASN A 236 -0.78 -5.87 2.35
CA ASN A 236 -0.23 -5.98 1.00
C ASN A 236 -1.30 -6.27 -0.06
N LEU A 237 -2.24 -7.18 0.24
CA LEU A 237 -3.34 -7.47 -0.67
C LEU A 237 -4.26 -6.25 -0.83
N HIS A 238 -4.49 -5.50 0.26
CA HIS A 238 -5.25 -4.26 0.22
C HIS A 238 -4.57 -3.22 -0.69
N ILE A 239 -3.24 -3.05 -0.57
CA ILE A 239 -2.46 -2.17 -1.44
C ILE A 239 -2.61 -2.61 -2.90
N LEU A 240 -2.35 -3.87 -3.20
CA LEU A 240 -2.38 -4.38 -4.57
C LEU A 240 -3.77 -4.29 -5.20
N ARG A 241 -4.84 -4.60 -4.43
CA ARG A 241 -6.20 -4.39 -4.88
C ARG A 241 -6.45 -2.92 -5.28
N ASN A 242 -6.03 -1.96 -4.45
CA ASN A 242 -6.19 -0.54 -4.75
C ASN A 242 -5.38 -0.17 -6.02
N GLN A 243 -4.15 -0.62 -6.14
CA GLN A 243 -3.31 -0.38 -7.33
C GLN A 243 -3.99 -0.91 -8.61
N ILE A 244 -4.54 -2.12 -8.58
CA ILE A 244 -5.23 -2.71 -9.73
C ILE A 244 -6.49 -1.90 -10.07
N ASN A 245 -7.30 -1.54 -9.07
CA ASN A 245 -8.52 -0.74 -9.31
C ASN A 245 -8.17 0.66 -9.84
N GLU A 246 -7.19 1.34 -9.26
CA GLU A 246 -6.87 2.72 -9.60
C GLU A 246 -5.97 2.86 -10.83
N SER A 247 -4.92 2.05 -10.97
CA SER A 247 -3.96 2.18 -12.07
C SER A 247 -4.35 1.34 -13.28
N ALA A 248 -4.92 0.16 -13.10
CA ALA A 248 -5.38 -0.67 -14.21
C ALA A 248 -6.83 -0.46 -14.61
N LYS A 249 -7.64 0.23 -13.79
CA LYS A 249 -9.11 0.35 -13.94
C LYS A 249 -9.77 -1.02 -14.12
N ASN A 250 -9.21 -2.00 -13.41
CA ASN A 250 -9.68 -3.37 -13.42
C ASN A 250 -10.23 -3.73 -12.04
N PHE A 251 -11.49 -4.18 -11.98
CA PHE A 251 -12.07 -4.58 -10.70
C PHE A 251 -11.25 -5.73 -10.10
N CYS A 252 -10.88 -5.59 -8.83
CA CYS A 252 -10.09 -6.56 -8.09
C CYS A 252 -10.57 -6.62 -6.63
N ALA A 253 -10.60 -7.82 -6.05
CA ALA A 253 -10.87 -8.03 -4.64
C ALA A 253 -9.77 -8.87 -4.00
N TYR A 254 -9.77 -8.98 -2.66
CA TYR A 254 -8.86 -9.88 -1.96
C TYR A 254 -9.57 -10.59 -0.81
N LEU A 255 -9.02 -11.74 -0.45
CA LEU A 255 -9.44 -12.54 0.70
C LEU A 255 -8.19 -13.11 1.38
N THR A 256 -8.24 -13.27 2.70
CA THR A 256 -7.13 -13.80 3.48
C THR A 256 -7.44 -15.17 4.07
N VAL A 257 -6.42 -15.99 4.16
CA VAL A 257 -6.44 -17.24 4.94
C VAL A 257 -5.98 -16.89 6.36
N PRO A 258 -6.68 -17.35 7.42
CA PRO A 258 -7.67 -18.44 7.43
C PRO A 258 -9.13 -18.04 7.18
N GLU A 259 -9.49 -16.76 7.26
CA GLU A 259 -10.88 -16.28 7.28
C GLU A 259 -11.70 -16.75 6.07
N LEU A 260 -11.15 -16.64 4.85
CA LEU A 260 -11.86 -17.07 3.64
C LEU A 260 -12.35 -18.54 3.70
N ASN A 261 -11.66 -19.40 4.48
CA ASN A 261 -12.02 -20.83 4.57
C ASN A 261 -13.32 -21.08 5.36
N HIS A 262 -13.82 -20.07 6.07
CA HIS A 262 -15.02 -20.18 6.89
C HIS A 262 -16.30 -19.74 6.16
N HIS A 263 -16.19 -19.08 4.98
CA HIS A 263 -17.36 -18.58 4.24
C HIS A 263 -17.19 -18.59 2.71
N ALA A 264 -16.07 -18.07 2.18
CA ALA A 264 -15.97 -17.75 0.74
C ALA A 264 -15.95 -18.97 -0.17
N MET A 265 -15.51 -20.13 0.30
CA MET A 265 -15.42 -21.35 -0.50
C MET A 265 -16.80 -21.84 -0.99
N GLU A 266 -17.84 -21.66 -0.21
CA GLU A 266 -19.22 -22.06 -0.59
C GLU A 266 -19.77 -21.21 -1.74
N GLY A 267 -19.40 -19.92 -1.76
CA GLY A 267 -19.82 -18.97 -2.80
C GLY A 267 -19.17 -19.20 -4.17
N LEU A 268 -18.14 -20.06 -4.29
CA LEU A 268 -17.42 -20.27 -5.56
C LEU A 268 -18.27 -20.94 -6.64
N SER A 269 -19.27 -21.75 -6.26
CA SER A 269 -20.10 -22.52 -7.19
C SER A 269 -21.11 -21.64 -7.96
N HIS A 270 -21.45 -20.46 -7.47
CA HIS A 270 -22.40 -19.53 -8.07
C HIS A 270 -21.96 -18.06 -7.92
N PRO A 271 -22.29 -17.19 -8.91
CA PRO A 271 -22.91 -17.54 -10.20
C PRO A 271 -22.01 -18.42 -11.05
N LYS A 272 -22.57 -19.10 -12.05
CA LYS A 272 -21.80 -19.99 -12.96
C LYS A 272 -20.72 -19.24 -13.75
N ALA A 273 -20.88 -17.92 -13.92
CA ALA A 273 -19.90 -17.01 -14.52
C ALA A 273 -18.56 -16.99 -13.78
N ASN A 274 -18.52 -17.33 -12.48
CA ASN A 274 -17.30 -17.39 -11.68
C ASN A 274 -16.19 -18.19 -12.36
N ARG A 275 -16.55 -19.30 -13.04
CA ARG A 275 -15.60 -20.18 -13.76
C ARG A 275 -14.89 -19.49 -14.91
N LYS A 276 -15.54 -18.51 -15.54
CA LYS A 276 -15.04 -17.78 -16.69
C LYS A 276 -14.34 -16.48 -16.28
N ASP A 277 -14.92 -15.79 -15.33
CA ASP A 277 -14.61 -14.39 -15.07
C ASP A 277 -13.61 -14.20 -13.90
N LEU A 278 -13.59 -15.11 -12.91
CA LEU A 278 -12.68 -15.02 -11.79
C LEU A 278 -11.30 -15.64 -12.08
N LEU A 279 -10.26 -14.99 -11.58
CA LEU A 279 -8.90 -15.49 -11.52
C LEU A 279 -8.35 -15.36 -10.10
N PHE A 280 -8.14 -16.47 -9.42
CA PHE A 280 -7.53 -16.45 -8.09
C PHE A 280 -6.02 -16.31 -8.21
N VAL A 281 -5.42 -15.39 -7.46
CA VAL A 281 -3.98 -15.12 -7.47
C VAL A 281 -3.43 -15.39 -6.07
N PHE A 282 -2.73 -16.51 -5.91
CA PHE A 282 -2.18 -16.95 -4.62
C PHE A 282 -0.74 -16.49 -4.45
N PHE A 283 -0.47 -15.81 -3.33
CA PHE A 283 0.89 -15.48 -2.90
C PHE A 283 1.37 -16.55 -1.93
N ASN A 284 2.40 -17.29 -2.34
CA ASN A 284 2.95 -18.40 -1.57
C ASN A 284 4.26 -17.98 -0.90
N SER A 285 4.31 -18.08 0.42
CA SER A 285 5.50 -17.81 1.23
C SER A 285 6.00 -19.09 1.90
N LYS A 286 7.31 -19.24 1.97
CA LYS A 286 7.95 -20.28 2.79
C LYS A 286 7.96 -19.91 4.28
N LEU A 287 7.66 -18.66 4.60
CA LEU A 287 7.63 -18.12 5.96
C LEU A 287 6.24 -18.21 6.61
N TYR A 288 5.25 -18.75 5.91
CA TYR A 288 3.93 -18.99 6.51
C TYR A 288 3.99 -20.04 7.63
N HIS A 289 3.17 -19.80 8.65
CA HIS A 289 2.87 -20.86 9.60
C HIS A 289 2.40 -22.13 8.85
N PRO A 290 2.84 -23.35 9.24
CA PRO A 290 2.50 -24.59 8.52
C PRO A 290 1.00 -24.80 8.29
N ARG A 291 0.15 -24.37 9.23
CA ARG A 291 -1.31 -24.44 9.07
C ARG A 291 -1.84 -23.51 7.98
N ILE A 292 -1.28 -22.29 7.84
CA ILE A 292 -1.64 -21.35 6.77
C ILE A 292 -1.22 -21.90 5.41
N ALA A 293 0.00 -22.41 5.30
CA ALA A 293 0.48 -23.06 4.07
C ALA A 293 -0.43 -24.23 3.65
N LYS A 294 -0.82 -25.09 4.60
CA LYS A 294 -1.75 -26.19 4.35
C LYS A 294 -3.13 -25.70 3.92
N ARG A 295 -3.66 -24.66 4.54
CA ARG A 295 -4.95 -24.04 4.19
C ARG A 295 -4.91 -23.47 2.76
N LEU A 296 -3.87 -22.73 2.37
CA LEU A 296 -3.69 -22.23 1.00
C LEU A 296 -3.68 -23.36 -0.02
N ALA A 297 -2.95 -24.47 0.24
CA ALA A 297 -2.92 -25.62 -0.63
C ALA A 297 -4.32 -26.27 -0.79
N LEU A 298 -5.09 -26.39 0.30
CA LEU A 298 -6.46 -26.91 0.23
C LEU A 298 -7.41 -25.94 -0.46
N THR A 299 -7.28 -24.63 -0.25
CA THR A 299 -8.09 -23.61 -0.93
C THR A 299 -7.88 -23.66 -2.42
N LYS A 300 -6.64 -23.78 -2.90
CA LYS A 300 -6.34 -23.97 -4.34
C LYS A 300 -7.06 -25.19 -4.92
N ARG A 301 -7.09 -26.30 -4.17
CA ARG A 301 -7.84 -27.51 -4.60
C ARG A 301 -9.34 -27.24 -4.70
N VAL A 302 -9.92 -26.49 -3.77
CA VAL A 302 -11.36 -26.11 -3.81
C VAL A 302 -11.65 -25.21 -4.99
N VAL A 303 -10.82 -24.18 -5.23
CA VAL A 303 -10.91 -23.28 -6.40
C VAL A 303 -10.88 -24.09 -7.71
N ASN A 304 -9.92 -25.01 -7.84
CA ASN A 304 -9.79 -25.88 -9.00
C ASN A 304 -11.00 -26.82 -9.19
N LYS A 305 -11.53 -27.41 -8.11
CA LYS A 305 -12.74 -28.26 -8.15
C LYS A 305 -13.98 -27.49 -8.62
N ASN A 306 -14.04 -26.18 -8.39
CA ASN A 306 -15.09 -25.30 -8.90
C ASN A 306 -14.86 -24.86 -10.35
N GLY A 307 -13.77 -25.30 -10.99
CA GLY A 307 -13.42 -24.96 -12.37
C GLY A 307 -12.95 -23.51 -12.55
N ILE A 308 -12.53 -22.86 -11.47
CA ILE A 308 -12.03 -21.47 -11.49
C ILE A 308 -10.51 -21.54 -11.71
N LYS A 309 -10.00 -20.66 -12.58
CA LYS A 309 -8.57 -20.53 -12.87
C LYS A 309 -7.83 -19.89 -11.70
N PHE A 310 -6.58 -20.29 -11.50
CA PHE A 310 -5.72 -19.61 -10.53
C PHE A 310 -4.27 -19.46 -11.03
N LEU A 311 -3.58 -18.51 -10.43
CA LEU A 311 -2.14 -18.28 -10.58
C LEU A 311 -1.48 -18.41 -9.20
N GLU A 312 -0.19 -18.78 -9.22
CA GLU A 312 0.65 -18.82 -8.02
C GLU A 312 1.85 -17.90 -8.21
N ILE A 313 2.09 -17.05 -7.22
CA ILE A 313 3.26 -16.18 -7.12
C ILE A 313 4.05 -16.64 -5.90
N GLY A 314 5.23 -17.21 -6.15
CA GLY A 314 6.13 -17.67 -5.08
C GLY A 314 7.02 -16.53 -4.61
N LEU A 315 6.92 -16.18 -3.33
CA LEU A 315 7.75 -15.16 -2.70
C LEU A 315 9.16 -15.70 -2.42
N LYS A 316 10.16 -14.83 -2.57
CA LYS A 316 11.60 -15.18 -2.50
C LYS A 316 12.31 -14.45 -1.36
N GLY A 317 11.65 -13.51 -0.72
CA GLY A 317 12.18 -12.75 0.40
C GLY A 317 12.65 -13.63 1.54
N LYS A 318 13.69 -13.23 2.26
CA LYS A 318 14.26 -13.98 3.39
C LYS A 318 13.55 -13.68 4.71
N THR A 319 12.84 -12.57 4.78
CA THR A 319 12.07 -12.13 5.94
C THR A 319 10.67 -11.73 5.50
N LYS A 320 9.72 -11.70 6.43
CA LYS A 320 8.35 -11.27 6.13
C LYS A 320 8.30 -9.82 5.61
N LEU A 321 9.21 -8.94 6.07
CA LEU A 321 9.29 -7.56 5.59
C LEU A 321 9.81 -7.52 4.14
N SER A 322 10.83 -8.31 3.79
CA SER A 322 11.31 -8.38 2.42
C SER A 322 10.27 -8.99 1.47
N GLU A 323 9.51 -10.02 1.89
CA GLU A 323 8.40 -10.55 1.11
C GLU A 323 7.25 -9.52 0.92
N ALA A 324 6.95 -8.73 1.96
CA ALA A 324 5.96 -7.66 1.87
C ALA A 324 6.35 -6.59 0.83
N PHE A 325 7.61 -6.18 0.81
CA PHE A 325 8.12 -5.26 -0.23
C PHE A 325 8.18 -5.90 -1.62
N GLU A 326 8.45 -7.21 -1.72
CA GLU A 326 8.41 -7.97 -2.97
C GLU A 326 6.98 -7.99 -3.56
N ILE A 327 5.96 -8.28 -2.74
CA ILE A 327 4.54 -8.19 -3.15
C ILE A 327 4.22 -6.78 -3.62
N TYR A 328 4.67 -5.76 -2.89
CA TYR A 328 4.38 -4.38 -3.23
C TYR A 328 5.02 -3.99 -4.57
N GLN A 329 6.33 -4.22 -4.76
CA GLN A 329 7.03 -3.87 -6.00
C GLN A 329 6.47 -4.61 -7.21
N SER A 330 6.35 -5.94 -7.13
CA SER A 330 5.80 -6.74 -8.23
C SER A 330 4.36 -6.36 -8.54
N GLY A 331 3.56 -6.09 -7.50
CA GLY A 331 2.17 -5.64 -7.61
C GLY A 331 2.03 -4.31 -8.33
N LEU A 332 2.90 -3.34 -8.07
CA LEU A 332 2.95 -2.07 -8.79
C LEU A 332 3.16 -2.29 -10.29
N TRP A 333 4.16 -3.09 -10.67
CA TRP A 333 4.45 -3.39 -12.07
C TRP A 333 3.33 -4.19 -12.74
N ILE A 334 2.73 -5.16 -12.03
CA ILE A 334 1.58 -5.94 -12.55
C ILE A 334 0.40 -5.00 -12.83
N SER A 335 0.04 -4.13 -11.89
CA SER A 335 -1.07 -3.19 -12.05
C SER A 335 -0.81 -2.20 -13.19
N TYR A 336 0.42 -1.72 -13.32
CA TYR A 336 0.85 -0.85 -14.40
C TYR A 336 0.65 -1.51 -15.76
N TYR A 337 1.21 -2.72 -15.95
CA TYR A 337 1.08 -3.44 -17.23
C TYR A 337 -0.35 -3.86 -17.54
N LEU A 338 -1.14 -4.20 -16.53
CA LEU A 338 -2.55 -4.48 -16.71
C LEU A 338 -3.31 -3.23 -17.19
N GLY A 339 -2.99 -2.05 -16.65
CA GLY A 339 -3.52 -0.78 -17.12
C GLY A 339 -3.20 -0.51 -18.59
N LEU A 340 -1.95 -0.75 -18.98
CA LEU A 340 -1.53 -0.62 -20.38
C LEU A 340 -2.27 -1.59 -21.30
N LEU A 341 -2.51 -2.84 -20.87
CA LEU A 341 -3.29 -3.81 -21.63
C LEU A 341 -4.76 -3.38 -21.76
N ASN A 342 -5.33 -2.77 -20.73
CA ASN A 342 -6.67 -2.19 -20.77
C ASN A 342 -6.74 -0.89 -21.60
N GLY A 343 -5.61 -0.38 -22.09
CA GLY A 343 -5.55 0.83 -22.91
C GLY A 343 -5.83 2.11 -22.14
N VAL A 344 -5.57 2.13 -20.83
CA VAL A 344 -5.85 3.27 -19.94
C VAL A 344 -4.57 3.92 -19.43
N ASP A 345 -4.61 5.24 -19.21
CA ASP A 345 -3.55 5.96 -18.50
C ASP A 345 -3.50 5.47 -17.05
N PRO A 346 -2.36 4.92 -16.56
CA PRO A 346 -2.26 4.40 -15.21
C PRO A 346 -2.32 5.48 -14.13
N LYS A 347 -2.07 6.75 -14.46
CA LYS A 347 -2.13 7.87 -13.52
C LYS A 347 -3.56 8.35 -13.28
N TYR A 348 -4.32 8.61 -14.33
CA TYR A 348 -5.58 9.32 -14.25
C TYR A 348 -6.69 8.49 -13.59
N VAL A 349 -7.37 9.04 -12.59
CA VAL A 349 -8.45 8.39 -11.82
C VAL A 349 -9.77 9.16 -12.00
N ALA A 350 -10.40 8.99 -13.16
CA ALA A 350 -11.55 9.77 -13.61
C ALA A 350 -12.70 9.81 -12.58
N TRP A 351 -13.09 8.65 -12.06
CA TRP A 351 -14.23 8.54 -11.16
C TRP A 351 -13.96 9.15 -9.78
N VAL A 352 -12.74 8.98 -9.25
CA VAL A 352 -12.34 9.60 -7.98
C VAL A 352 -12.31 11.12 -8.12
N ASN A 353 -11.78 11.63 -9.26
CA ASN A 353 -11.74 13.07 -9.52
C ASN A 353 -13.14 13.65 -9.71
N TRP A 354 -14.01 12.95 -10.44
CA TRP A 354 -15.42 13.33 -10.58
C TRP A 354 -16.12 13.38 -9.22
N PHE A 355 -16.00 12.33 -8.43
CA PHE A 355 -16.61 12.23 -7.10
C PHE A 355 -16.18 13.40 -6.19
N LYS A 356 -14.87 13.67 -6.10
CA LYS A 356 -14.36 14.80 -5.31
C LYS A 356 -14.91 16.15 -5.79
N LYS A 357 -15.03 16.33 -7.11
CA LYS A 357 -15.60 17.56 -7.67
C LYS A 357 -17.06 17.72 -7.32
N GLU A 358 -17.85 16.65 -7.37
CA GLU A 358 -19.27 16.71 -6.99
C GLU A 358 -19.44 16.95 -5.47
N LEU A 359 -18.63 16.29 -4.65
CA LEU A 359 -18.64 16.46 -3.20
C LEU A 359 -18.30 17.91 -2.76
N GLY A 360 -17.40 18.58 -3.48
CA GLY A 360 -17.02 19.97 -3.18
C GLY A 360 -17.96 21.05 -3.74
N LYS A 361 -19.15 20.66 -4.24
CA LYS A 361 -20.17 21.61 -4.75
C LYS A 361 -21.22 22.03 -3.71
N GLU A 362 -21.16 21.50 -2.49
CA GLU A 362 -22.03 21.86 -1.38
C GLU A 362 -21.46 23.04 -0.57
#